data_3a8acf81cffad3ff34e72f3924329c63
#
_entry.id   3a8acf81cffad3ff34e72f3924329c63
#
_cell.length_a   1.000
_cell.length_b   1.000
_cell.length_c   1.000
_cell.angle_alpha   90.00
_cell.angle_beta   90.00
_cell.angle_gamma   90.00
#
_symmetry.space_group_name_H-M   'P 1'
#
loop_
_entity.id
_entity.type
_entity.pdbx_description
1 polymer ?
#
loop_
_entity_poly.entity_id
_entity_poly.type
_entity_poly.pdbx_seq_one_letter_code
_entity_poly.pdbx_strand_id
1 'polypeptide(L)'
;MPRIDVNALRADTPGCANVTHLNNAGSALPPAVVTDTMVAHLRREEQVGGYEAHAEARDRVAGVYASVAQLVNAPVEHVALVESATVAWDRGLQAIAFSDPLAPGDRMLVSGSEYASNVLPLLQLARRTGASVEVIPDGEDGAVDVDALDAMLDEQVRIVSINHAPSQNGLVNDVVGVGDVLRRHGSPAWYLVDA
;
A
#
# COMPACT_ATOMS: atom_id res chain seq x y z
N MET A 1 2.14 23.11 -7.12
CA MET A 1 2.44 22.51 -5.80
C MET A 1 3.37 23.44 -5.04
N PRO A 2 3.23 23.65 -3.71
CA PRO A 2 4.20 24.36 -2.93
C PRO A 2 5.57 23.64 -3.04
N ARG A 3 6.63 24.42 -3.13
CA ARG A 3 8.00 23.88 -3.21
C ARG A 3 8.37 23.25 -1.86
N ILE A 4 8.76 21.97 -1.87
CA ILE A 4 9.20 21.25 -0.68
C ILE A 4 10.52 21.85 -0.19
N ASP A 5 10.58 22.26 1.09
CA ASP A 5 11.81 22.67 1.75
C ASP A 5 12.58 21.43 2.25
N VAL A 6 13.47 20.94 1.42
CA VAL A 6 14.29 19.75 1.71
C VAL A 6 15.17 19.94 2.94
N ASN A 7 15.67 21.18 3.18
CA ASN A 7 16.56 21.43 4.34
C ASN A 7 15.77 21.39 5.65
N ALA A 8 14.56 21.95 5.67
CA ALA A 8 13.67 21.86 6.83
C ALA A 8 13.30 20.41 7.15
N LEU A 9 12.93 19.61 6.12
CA LEU A 9 12.61 18.19 6.31
C LEU A 9 13.79 17.37 6.82
N ARG A 10 15.00 17.62 6.31
CA ARG A 10 16.21 16.96 6.81
C ARG A 10 16.53 17.33 8.25
N ALA A 11 16.35 18.60 8.63
CA ALA A 11 16.56 19.04 10.00
C ALA A 11 15.57 18.41 10.98
N ASP A 12 14.34 18.18 10.53
CA ASP A 12 13.29 17.52 11.32
C ASP A 12 13.42 15.98 11.37
N THR A 13 14.34 15.40 10.60
CA THR A 13 14.57 13.95 10.52
C THR A 13 15.99 13.62 11.03
N PRO A 14 16.19 13.35 12.34
CA PRO A 14 17.53 13.23 12.96
C PRO A 14 18.43 12.18 12.31
N GLY A 15 17.85 11.10 11.76
CA GLY A 15 18.59 10.06 11.05
C GLY A 15 19.35 10.57 9.82
N CYS A 16 18.90 11.66 9.18
CA CYS A 16 19.58 12.26 8.03
C CYS A 16 20.99 12.79 8.33
N ALA A 17 21.30 13.07 9.60
CA ALA A 17 22.63 13.48 10.03
C ALA A 17 23.61 12.30 10.17
N ASN A 18 23.11 11.07 10.24
CA ASN A 18 23.90 9.88 10.57
C ASN A 18 24.08 8.92 9.40
N VAL A 19 23.10 8.85 8.49
CA VAL A 19 23.09 7.89 7.37
C VAL A 19 22.63 8.53 6.06
N THR A 20 23.18 8.05 4.95
CA THR A 20 22.60 8.28 3.62
C THR A 20 21.57 7.19 3.36
N HIS A 21 20.31 7.49 3.67
CA HIS A 21 19.22 6.53 3.55
C HIS A 21 18.60 6.60 2.14
N LEU A 22 18.62 5.48 1.41
CA LEU A 22 18.14 5.39 0.03
C LEU A 22 16.96 4.43 -0.14
N ASN A 23 16.43 3.88 0.95
CA ASN A 23 15.32 2.92 0.92
C ASN A 23 14.09 3.44 1.69
N ASN A 24 13.58 4.60 1.30
CA ASN A 24 12.36 5.14 1.91
C ASN A 24 11.11 4.33 1.53
N ALA A 25 11.11 3.69 0.35
CA ALA A 25 10.03 2.80 -0.07
C ALA A 25 9.90 1.56 0.84
N GLY A 26 11.04 1.04 1.33
CA GLY A 26 11.01 -0.09 2.28
C GLY A 26 10.70 0.32 3.71
N SER A 27 11.38 1.35 4.22
CA SER A 27 11.16 1.90 5.57
C SER A 27 11.82 3.27 5.69
N ALA A 28 11.04 4.33 5.72
CA ALA A 28 11.55 5.69 5.83
C ALA A 28 12.11 6.00 7.23
N LEU A 29 13.09 6.92 7.29
CA LEU A 29 13.55 7.48 8.56
C LEU A 29 12.42 8.29 9.21
N PRO A 30 12.08 8.06 10.49
CA PRO A 30 11.01 8.78 11.15
C PRO A 30 11.42 10.23 11.44
N PRO A 31 10.55 11.22 11.16
CA PRO A 31 10.71 12.58 11.67
C PRO A 31 10.63 12.62 13.20
N ALA A 32 11.28 13.61 13.81
CA ALA A 32 11.32 13.77 15.26
C ALA A 32 9.92 13.79 15.89
N VAL A 33 8.99 14.51 15.29
CA VAL A 33 7.60 14.61 15.76
C VAL A 33 6.90 13.26 15.88
N VAL A 34 7.22 12.30 15.01
CA VAL A 34 6.64 10.94 15.07
C VAL A 34 7.15 10.20 16.30
N THR A 35 8.47 10.15 16.46
CA THR A 35 9.10 9.47 17.61
C THR A 35 8.68 10.11 18.94
N ASP A 36 8.70 11.45 19.03
CA ASP A 36 8.34 12.18 20.24
C ASP A 36 6.86 11.96 20.61
N THR A 37 5.97 11.91 19.62
CA THR A 37 4.54 11.62 19.85
C THR A 37 4.34 10.20 20.42
N MET A 38 5.03 9.21 19.85
CA MET A 38 4.95 7.82 20.35
C MET A 38 5.47 7.70 21.77
N VAL A 39 6.64 8.27 22.05
CA VAL A 39 7.25 8.24 23.39
C VAL A 39 6.37 8.98 24.40
N ALA A 40 5.84 10.14 24.06
CA ALA A 40 4.95 10.91 24.93
C ALA A 40 3.67 10.14 25.26
N HIS A 41 3.07 9.43 24.27
CA HIS A 41 1.88 8.62 24.51
C HIS A 41 2.17 7.43 25.44
N LEU A 42 3.25 6.68 25.21
CA LEU A 42 3.65 5.56 26.07
C LEU A 42 3.91 6.01 27.51
N ARG A 43 4.56 7.17 27.71
CA ARG A 43 4.74 7.74 29.05
C ARG A 43 3.42 8.18 29.68
N ARG A 44 2.45 8.60 28.90
CA ARG A 44 1.12 8.93 29.41
C ARG A 44 0.35 7.69 29.85
N GLU A 45 0.44 6.60 29.08
CA GLU A 45 -0.13 5.29 29.49
C GLU A 45 0.47 4.78 30.81
N GLU A 46 1.79 4.94 30.97
CA GLU A 46 2.48 4.57 32.22
C GLU A 46 1.92 5.34 33.43
N GLN A 47 1.48 6.57 33.26
CA GLN A 47 0.98 7.44 34.34
C GLN A 47 -0.49 7.24 34.67
N VAL A 48 -1.34 6.99 33.67
CA VAL A 48 -2.80 7.01 33.84
C VAL A 48 -3.50 5.72 33.44
N GLY A 49 -2.80 4.82 32.74
CA GLY A 49 -3.37 3.62 32.14
C GLY A 49 -3.74 3.81 30.66
N GLY A 50 -3.77 2.71 29.90
CA GLY A 50 -3.96 2.75 28.45
C GLY A 50 -5.35 3.24 28.02
N TYR A 51 -6.40 2.89 28.77
CA TYR A 51 -7.76 3.35 28.44
C TYR A 51 -7.95 4.85 28.65
N GLU A 52 -7.40 5.40 29.71
CA GLU A 52 -7.44 6.82 30.04
C GLU A 52 -6.62 7.62 29.04
N ALA A 53 -5.38 7.19 28.75
CA ALA A 53 -4.52 7.83 27.75
C ALA A 53 -5.16 7.80 26.35
N HIS A 54 -5.80 6.68 25.96
CA HIS A 54 -6.56 6.59 24.72
C HIS A 54 -7.76 7.56 24.70
N ALA A 55 -8.51 7.64 25.81
CA ALA A 55 -9.65 8.56 25.91
C ALA A 55 -9.22 10.02 25.75
N GLU A 56 -8.10 10.43 26.34
CA GLU A 56 -7.49 11.75 26.18
C GLU A 56 -7.01 12.02 24.74
N ALA A 57 -6.55 10.99 24.05
CA ALA A 57 -6.04 11.10 22.68
C ALA A 57 -7.13 10.97 21.59
N ARG A 58 -8.39 10.71 21.96
CA ARG A 58 -9.49 10.35 21.04
C ARG A 58 -9.61 11.27 19.83
N ASP A 59 -9.61 12.58 20.03
CA ASP A 59 -9.79 13.55 18.95
C ASP A 59 -8.58 13.58 18.00
N ARG A 60 -7.37 13.37 18.57
CA ARG A 60 -6.15 13.26 17.77
C ARG A 60 -6.15 11.99 16.92
N VAL A 61 -6.57 10.86 17.48
CA VAL A 61 -6.71 9.59 16.77
C VAL A 61 -7.76 9.71 15.66
N ALA A 62 -8.92 10.32 15.95
CA ALA A 62 -9.93 10.57 14.92
C ALA A 62 -9.40 11.48 13.79
N GLY A 63 -8.58 12.47 14.13
CA GLY A 63 -7.93 13.37 13.16
C GLY A 63 -6.97 12.66 12.19
N VAL A 64 -6.40 11.50 12.58
CA VAL A 64 -5.54 10.72 11.68
C VAL A 64 -6.30 10.22 10.46
N TYR A 65 -7.51 9.70 10.64
CA TYR A 65 -8.35 9.24 9.53
C TYR A 65 -8.63 10.36 8.52
N ALA A 66 -8.96 11.56 9.00
CA ALA A 66 -9.17 12.71 8.14
C ALA A 66 -7.90 13.13 7.39
N SER A 67 -6.75 13.09 8.06
CA SER A 67 -5.46 13.44 7.45
C SER A 67 -5.05 12.43 6.36
N VAL A 68 -5.23 11.14 6.60
CA VAL A 68 -4.96 10.09 5.60
C VAL A 68 -5.94 10.21 4.44
N ALA A 69 -7.23 10.38 4.70
CA ALA A 69 -8.24 10.58 3.66
C ALA A 69 -7.88 11.75 2.74
N GLN A 70 -7.45 12.88 3.31
CA GLN A 70 -6.99 14.04 2.55
C GLN A 70 -5.73 13.73 1.74
N LEU A 71 -4.76 13.01 2.31
CA LEU A 71 -3.50 12.66 1.64
C LEU A 71 -3.74 11.80 0.40
N VAL A 72 -4.62 10.79 0.51
CA VAL A 72 -4.92 9.85 -0.58
C VAL A 72 -6.12 10.27 -1.44
N ASN A 73 -6.70 11.45 -1.17
CA ASN A 73 -7.88 11.99 -1.85
C ASN A 73 -9.07 11.01 -1.86
N ALA A 74 -9.36 10.40 -0.71
CA ALA A 74 -10.45 9.46 -0.52
C ALA A 74 -11.44 9.97 0.56
N PRO A 75 -12.71 9.51 0.56
CA PRO A 75 -13.63 9.71 1.67
C PRO A 75 -13.10 9.09 2.97
N VAL A 76 -13.35 9.75 4.11
CA VAL A 76 -12.84 9.29 5.41
C VAL A 76 -13.36 7.90 5.80
N GLU A 77 -14.57 7.57 5.41
CA GLU A 77 -15.20 6.26 5.62
C GLU A 77 -14.56 5.12 4.82
N HIS A 78 -13.69 5.44 3.85
CA HIS A 78 -12.93 4.46 3.08
C HIS A 78 -11.51 4.25 3.64
N VAL A 79 -11.17 4.88 4.76
CA VAL A 79 -9.85 4.72 5.40
C VAL A 79 -9.95 3.72 6.55
N ALA A 80 -9.08 2.71 6.53
CA ALA A 80 -8.88 1.78 7.64
C ALA A 80 -7.41 1.83 8.08
N LEU A 81 -7.18 1.94 9.38
CA LEU A 81 -5.83 1.93 9.96
C LEU A 81 -5.60 0.57 10.62
N VAL A 82 -4.47 -0.02 10.31
CA VAL A 82 -4.01 -1.30 10.87
C VAL A 82 -2.53 -1.21 11.24
N GLU A 83 -2.03 -2.23 11.91
CA GLU A 83 -0.69 -2.24 12.49
C GLU A 83 0.46 -2.32 11.47
N SER A 84 0.20 -2.78 10.24
CA SER A 84 1.22 -2.87 9.18
C SER A 84 0.59 -2.99 7.78
N ALA A 85 1.39 -2.69 6.74
CA ALA A 85 1.01 -2.89 5.34
C ALA A 85 0.66 -4.36 5.06
N THR A 86 1.43 -5.31 5.59
CA THR A 86 1.14 -6.76 5.46
C THR A 86 -0.25 -7.12 5.97
N VAL A 87 -0.65 -6.59 7.14
CA VAL A 87 -1.98 -6.85 7.70
C VAL A 87 -3.06 -6.12 6.89
N ALA A 88 -2.80 -4.90 6.41
CA ALA A 88 -3.72 -4.18 5.54
C ALA A 88 -4.01 -4.98 4.26
N TRP A 89 -2.96 -5.45 3.62
CA TRP A 89 -3.03 -6.26 2.41
C TRP A 89 -3.83 -7.54 2.62
N ASP A 90 -3.48 -8.29 3.65
CA ASP A 90 -4.12 -9.57 3.98
C ASP A 90 -5.61 -9.40 4.26
N ARG A 91 -5.99 -8.38 5.04
CA ARG A 91 -7.40 -8.07 5.33
C ARG A 91 -8.17 -7.61 4.09
N GLY A 92 -7.54 -6.77 3.24
CA GLY A 92 -8.13 -6.34 1.96
C GLY A 92 -8.38 -7.52 1.03
N LEU A 93 -7.37 -8.39 0.85
CA LEU A 93 -7.50 -9.59 0.02
C LEU A 93 -8.54 -10.57 0.56
N GLN A 94 -8.61 -10.78 1.88
CA GLN A 94 -9.64 -11.59 2.49
C GLN A 94 -11.04 -11.00 2.28
N ALA A 95 -11.21 -9.71 2.41
CA ALA A 95 -12.49 -9.05 2.16
C ALA A 95 -12.94 -9.26 0.70
N ILE A 96 -12.03 -9.14 -0.27
CA ILE A 96 -12.30 -9.45 -1.68
C ILE A 96 -12.70 -10.92 -1.83
N ALA A 97 -11.90 -11.84 -1.31
CA ALA A 97 -12.17 -13.28 -1.43
C ALA A 97 -13.50 -13.73 -0.79
N PHE A 98 -14.00 -12.99 0.21
CA PHE A 98 -15.31 -13.24 0.81
C PHE A 98 -16.46 -12.61 0.02
N SER A 99 -16.29 -11.41 -0.51
CA SER A 99 -17.33 -10.69 -1.24
C SER A 99 -17.47 -11.13 -2.69
N ASP A 100 -16.37 -11.56 -3.30
CA ASP A 100 -16.25 -11.95 -4.70
C ASP A 100 -15.33 -13.19 -4.83
N PRO A 101 -15.84 -14.38 -4.47
CA PRO A 101 -15.04 -15.61 -4.42
C PRO A 101 -14.47 -15.99 -5.79
N LEU A 102 -13.19 -16.30 -5.82
CA LEU A 102 -12.52 -16.80 -7.02
C LEU A 102 -12.90 -18.25 -7.30
N ALA A 103 -12.91 -18.60 -8.58
CA ALA A 103 -13.20 -19.92 -9.10
C ALA A 103 -12.05 -20.47 -9.96
N PRO A 104 -12.03 -21.78 -10.29
CA PRO A 104 -11.09 -22.33 -11.25
C PRO A 104 -11.19 -21.62 -12.61
N GLY A 105 -10.05 -21.18 -13.13
CA GLY A 105 -9.95 -20.42 -14.37
C GLY A 105 -9.88 -18.91 -14.18
N ASP A 106 -10.19 -18.37 -12.98
CA ASP A 106 -9.95 -16.98 -12.67
C ASP A 106 -8.46 -16.66 -12.63
N ARG A 107 -8.10 -15.42 -12.97
CA ARG A 107 -6.72 -14.96 -13.11
C ARG A 107 -6.44 -13.78 -12.19
N MET A 108 -5.27 -13.78 -11.57
CA MET A 108 -4.73 -12.68 -10.79
C MET A 108 -3.43 -12.21 -11.43
N LEU A 109 -3.40 -10.98 -11.90
CA LEU A 109 -2.22 -10.40 -12.54
C LEU A 109 -1.42 -9.59 -11.51
N VAL A 110 -0.09 -9.76 -11.49
CA VAL A 110 0.78 -9.12 -10.50
C VAL A 110 1.99 -8.49 -11.19
N SER A 111 2.53 -7.41 -10.60
CA SER A 111 3.82 -6.86 -11.03
C SER A 111 4.97 -7.83 -10.70
N GLY A 112 6.04 -7.84 -11.53
CA GLY A 112 7.22 -8.68 -11.29
C GLY A 112 7.99 -8.34 -10.01
N SER A 113 7.83 -7.11 -9.51
CA SER A 113 8.53 -6.57 -8.34
C SER A 113 7.68 -6.55 -7.07
N GLU A 114 6.70 -7.45 -6.93
CA GLU A 114 5.84 -7.53 -5.75
C GLU A 114 6.60 -7.93 -4.47
N TYR A 115 6.09 -7.46 -3.34
CA TYR A 115 6.54 -7.92 -2.03
C TYR A 115 6.08 -9.36 -1.78
N ALA A 116 6.91 -10.13 -1.10
CA ALA A 116 6.56 -11.50 -0.71
C ALA A 116 5.28 -11.56 0.14
N SER A 117 5.07 -10.59 1.03
CA SER A 117 3.85 -10.47 1.83
C SER A 117 2.59 -10.23 1.00
N ASN A 118 2.71 -9.71 -0.22
CA ASN A 118 1.60 -9.48 -1.13
C ASN A 118 1.34 -10.70 -2.02
N VAL A 119 2.42 -11.29 -2.56
CA VAL A 119 2.31 -12.41 -3.52
C VAL A 119 1.95 -13.73 -2.83
N LEU A 120 2.49 -13.98 -1.64
CA LEU A 120 2.24 -15.26 -0.94
C LEU A 120 0.75 -15.52 -0.64
N PRO A 121 -0.05 -14.54 -0.15
CA PRO A 121 -1.48 -14.73 0.01
C PRO A 121 -2.23 -14.96 -1.30
N LEU A 122 -1.81 -14.31 -2.41
CA LEU A 122 -2.39 -14.54 -3.74
C LEU A 122 -2.12 -15.97 -4.22
N LEU A 123 -0.89 -16.47 -4.04
CA LEU A 123 -0.53 -17.87 -4.37
C LEU A 123 -1.31 -18.89 -3.50
N GLN A 124 -1.52 -18.56 -2.22
CA GLN A 124 -2.33 -19.42 -1.34
C GLN A 124 -3.80 -19.43 -1.78
N LEU A 125 -4.34 -18.26 -2.16
CA LEU A 125 -5.69 -18.13 -2.67
C LEU A 125 -5.85 -18.93 -3.97
N ALA A 126 -4.90 -18.78 -4.92
CA ALA A 126 -4.87 -19.56 -6.16
C ALA A 126 -4.92 -21.07 -5.91
N ARG A 127 -4.08 -21.57 -4.99
CA ARG A 127 -4.08 -23.03 -4.63
C ARG A 127 -5.39 -23.51 -4.05
N ARG A 128 -6.13 -22.66 -3.35
CA ARG A 128 -7.40 -23.03 -2.70
C ARG A 128 -8.58 -22.99 -3.66
N THR A 129 -8.55 -22.09 -4.64
CA THR A 129 -9.66 -21.79 -5.55
C THR A 129 -9.50 -22.41 -6.93
N GLY A 130 -8.29 -22.78 -7.32
CA GLY A 130 -7.97 -23.21 -8.69
C GLY A 130 -7.76 -22.05 -9.67
N ALA A 131 -7.68 -20.83 -9.16
CA ALA A 131 -7.29 -19.65 -9.95
C ALA A 131 -5.77 -19.66 -10.24
N SER A 132 -5.31 -18.81 -11.16
CA SER A 132 -3.89 -18.61 -11.49
C SER A 132 -3.36 -17.26 -10.98
N VAL A 133 -2.04 -17.21 -10.72
CA VAL A 133 -1.30 -15.95 -10.55
C VAL A 133 -0.35 -15.83 -11.74
N GLU A 134 -0.42 -14.72 -12.45
CA GLU A 134 0.37 -14.46 -13.64
C GLU A 134 1.11 -13.14 -13.48
N VAL A 135 2.36 -13.11 -13.91
CA VAL A 135 3.18 -11.89 -13.86
C VAL A 135 2.95 -11.07 -15.12
N ILE A 136 2.66 -9.79 -14.94
CA ILE A 136 2.63 -8.82 -16.04
C ILE A 136 4.08 -8.61 -16.49
N PRO A 137 4.41 -8.70 -17.77
CA PRO A 137 5.76 -8.42 -18.26
C PRO A 137 6.24 -7.02 -17.85
N ASP A 138 7.55 -6.90 -17.63
CA ASP A 138 8.21 -5.62 -17.46
C ASP A 138 8.58 -5.02 -18.82
N GLY A 139 8.50 -3.70 -18.94
CA GLY A 139 8.99 -2.94 -20.09
C GLY A 139 10.53 -2.86 -20.12
N GLU A 140 11.07 -2.19 -21.12
CA GLU A 140 12.52 -2.02 -21.31
C GLU A 140 13.18 -1.25 -20.12
N ASP A 141 12.42 -0.41 -19.44
CA ASP A 141 12.85 0.33 -18.25
C ASP A 141 12.77 -0.48 -16.95
N GLY A 142 12.22 -1.69 -17.01
CA GLY A 142 12.01 -2.59 -15.89
C GLY A 142 10.75 -2.29 -15.05
N ALA A 143 9.96 -1.30 -15.41
CA ALA A 143 8.64 -1.05 -14.82
C ALA A 143 7.58 -1.94 -15.49
N VAL A 144 6.40 -2.06 -14.90
CA VAL A 144 5.27 -2.80 -15.47
C VAL A 144 4.95 -2.27 -16.88
N ASP A 145 4.92 -3.17 -17.85
CA ASP A 145 4.49 -2.85 -19.22
C ASP A 145 2.96 -2.74 -19.27
N VAL A 146 2.48 -1.50 -19.39
CA VAL A 146 1.04 -1.19 -19.43
C VAL A 146 0.37 -1.72 -20.72
N ASP A 147 1.09 -1.79 -21.83
CA ASP A 147 0.57 -2.34 -23.08
C ASP A 147 0.48 -3.88 -23.02
N ALA A 148 1.45 -4.53 -22.33
CA ALA A 148 1.36 -5.95 -22.06
C ALA A 148 0.17 -6.27 -21.14
N LEU A 149 -0.06 -5.46 -20.10
CA LEU A 149 -1.26 -5.59 -19.26
C LEU A 149 -2.54 -5.47 -20.10
N ASP A 150 -2.61 -4.47 -21.00
CA ASP A 150 -3.77 -4.27 -21.90
C ASP A 150 -4.08 -5.54 -22.70
N ALA A 151 -3.04 -6.20 -23.22
CA ALA A 151 -3.17 -7.44 -23.98
C ALA A 151 -3.52 -8.68 -23.10
N MET A 152 -3.25 -8.64 -21.80
CA MET A 152 -3.53 -9.74 -20.87
C MET A 152 -4.94 -9.68 -20.27
N LEU A 153 -5.64 -8.54 -20.37
CA LEU A 153 -6.96 -8.36 -19.78
C LEU A 153 -8.04 -9.11 -20.54
N ASP A 154 -8.83 -9.87 -19.77
CA ASP A 154 -10.05 -10.53 -20.23
C ASP A 154 -11.06 -10.62 -19.07
N GLU A 155 -12.19 -11.27 -19.30
CA GLU A 155 -13.26 -11.46 -18.31
C GLU A 155 -12.86 -12.35 -17.12
N GLN A 156 -11.78 -13.14 -17.25
CA GLN A 156 -11.27 -14.01 -16.20
C GLN A 156 -10.33 -13.29 -15.22
N VAL A 157 -9.85 -12.11 -15.58
CA VAL A 157 -8.99 -11.32 -14.67
C VAL A 157 -9.85 -10.72 -13.56
N ARG A 158 -9.59 -11.18 -12.32
CA ARG A 158 -10.35 -10.78 -11.14
C ARG A 158 -9.57 -9.87 -10.19
N ILE A 159 -8.25 -9.94 -10.22
CA ILE A 159 -7.37 -9.10 -9.41
C ILE A 159 -6.20 -8.62 -10.27
N VAL A 160 -5.87 -7.34 -10.17
CA VAL A 160 -4.62 -6.75 -10.65
C VAL A 160 -3.91 -6.11 -9.46
N SER A 161 -2.68 -6.56 -9.19
CA SER A 161 -1.88 -6.16 -8.03
C SER A 161 -0.58 -5.52 -8.49
N ILE A 162 -0.35 -4.27 -8.08
CA ILE A 162 0.83 -3.49 -8.47
C ILE A 162 1.52 -2.91 -7.24
N ASN A 163 2.80 -3.19 -7.09
CA ASN A 163 3.66 -2.46 -6.18
C ASN A 163 4.08 -1.14 -6.84
N HIS A 164 3.66 0.00 -6.28
CA HIS A 164 3.89 1.32 -6.87
C HIS A 164 5.36 1.70 -6.89
N ALA A 165 6.06 1.55 -5.75
CA ALA A 165 7.46 1.91 -5.60
C ALA A 165 8.25 0.78 -4.91
N PRO A 166 8.64 -0.27 -5.67
CA PRO A 166 9.35 -1.41 -5.10
C PRO A 166 10.66 -1.01 -4.43
N SER A 167 10.91 -1.55 -3.23
CA SER A 167 12.14 -1.25 -2.48
C SER A 167 13.40 -1.89 -3.08
N GLN A 168 13.24 -2.85 -4.00
CA GLN A 168 14.35 -3.63 -4.55
C GLN A 168 15.13 -2.92 -5.65
N ASN A 169 14.50 -2.05 -6.43
CA ASN A 169 15.09 -1.53 -7.67
C ASN A 169 14.98 0.00 -7.85
N GLY A 170 14.22 0.69 -7.00
CA GLY A 170 14.03 2.14 -7.10
C GLY A 170 13.18 2.60 -8.29
N LEU A 171 12.46 1.69 -8.92
CA LEU A 171 11.50 2.00 -9.99
C LEU A 171 10.22 2.62 -9.41
N VAL A 172 9.44 3.23 -10.27
CA VAL A 172 8.08 3.69 -9.98
C VAL A 172 7.17 3.20 -11.09
N ASN A 173 6.27 2.26 -10.77
CA ASN A 173 5.32 1.73 -11.72
C ASN A 173 4.22 2.75 -12.03
N ASP A 174 3.75 2.80 -13.27
CA ASP A 174 2.66 3.68 -13.71
C ASP A 174 1.29 3.14 -13.26
N VAL A 175 1.00 3.32 -11.98
CA VAL A 175 -0.28 2.89 -11.39
C VAL A 175 -1.48 3.64 -11.98
N VAL A 176 -1.27 4.84 -12.52
CA VAL A 176 -2.33 5.61 -13.19
C VAL A 176 -2.64 5.00 -14.54
N GLY A 177 -1.61 4.70 -15.34
CA GLY A 177 -1.75 4.03 -16.63
C GLY A 177 -2.44 2.67 -16.49
N VAL A 178 -2.05 1.87 -15.50
CA VAL A 178 -2.74 0.60 -15.17
C VAL A 178 -4.22 0.83 -14.87
N GLY A 179 -4.55 1.82 -14.03
CA GLY A 179 -5.94 2.16 -13.72
C GLY A 179 -6.73 2.63 -14.93
N ASP A 180 -6.08 3.35 -15.87
CA ASP A 180 -6.70 3.81 -17.11
C ASP A 180 -6.99 2.65 -18.07
N VAL A 181 -6.10 1.67 -18.16
CA VAL A 181 -6.32 0.44 -18.92
C VAL A 181 -7.54 -0.32 -18.37
N LEU A 182 -7.57 -0.59 -17.06
CA LEU A 182 -8.71 -1.29 -16.42
C LEU A 182 -10.04 -0.57 -16.70
N ARG A 183 -10.03 0.75 -16.62
CA ARG A 183 -11.22 1.58 -16.84
C ARG A 183 -11.67 1.53 -18.32
N ARG A 184 -10.73 1.57 -19.29
CA ARG A 184 -11.03 1.47 -20.72
C ARG A 184 -11.67 0.14 -21.09
N HIS A 185 -11.23 -0.95 -20.46
CA HIS A 185 -11.82 -2.29 -20.64
C HIS A 185 -13.14 -2.47 -19.89
N GLY A 186 -13.53 -1.55 -19.00
CA GLY A 186 -14.64 -1.77 -18.08
C GLY A 186 -14.41 -3.03 -17.22
N SER A 187 -13.14 -3.31 -16.91
CA SER A 187 -12.75 -4.52 -16.20
C SER A 187 -13.38 -4.58 -14.81
N PRO A 188 -13.99 -5.71 -14.40
CA PRO A 188 -14.50 -5.90 -13.06
C PRO A 188 -13.40 -6.23 -12.04
N ALA A 189 -12.14 -6.32 -12.46
CA ALA A 189 -11.03 -6.71 -11.62
C ALA A 189 -10.82 -5.74 -10.46
N TRP A 190 -10.59 -6.28 -9.28
CA TRP A 190 -10.11 -5.51 -8.13
C TRP A 190 -8.68 -5.02 -8.41
N TYR A 191 -8.49 -3.72 -8.31
CA TYR A 191 -7.20 -3.09 -8.48
C TYR A 191 -6.57 -2.80 -7.12
N LEU A 192 -5.48 -3.49 -6.81
CA LEU A 192 -4.73 -3.37 -5.56
C LEU A 192 -3.41 -2.64 -5.83
N VAL A 193 -3.14 -1.59 -5.08
CA VAL A 193 -1.89 -0.83 -5.17
C VAL A 193 -1.24 -0.82 -3.80
N ASP A 194 0.01 -1.29 -3.74
CA ASP A 194 0.90 -1.15 -2.59
C ASP A 194 1.80 0.08 -2.80
N ALA A 195 1.59 1.18 -1.99
CA ALA A 195 2.20 2.49 -2.21
C ALA A 195 2.81 3.10 -0.93
#